data_2717c4513552dbf6a08a6b7b632a3e60
#
_entry.id   2717c4513552dbf6a08a6b7b632a3e60
#
_cell.length_a   1.000
_cell.length_b   1.000
_cell.length_c   1.000
_cell.angle_alpha   90.00
_cell.angle_beta   90.00
_cell.angle_gamma   90.00
#
_symmetry.space_group_name_H-M   'P 1'
#
loop_
_entity.id
_entity.type
_entity.pdbx_description
1 polymer ?
#
loop_
_entity_poly.entity_id
_entity_poly.type
_entity_poly.pdbx_seq_one_letter_code
_entity_poly.pdbx_strand_id
1 'polypeptide(L)'
;MENKIYKLISKYDNIVIARHVGPDPDAVASQIALRDSIKLTFPKKNIYAVGASVSRFKSYGHLDKIDASTLENPLLIVLDVPNIYRIDGVDFNIFKEVIKIDHHPYEDKMGKVEIVDTKVASTCEIVARIVFKTKLKMDKSIASNLFLGMVADSDRFLLPTTSKNTFDTASKLVNDYKIDLKNLYNTLYERPINEFKFQAYLALNMTITENGFAYIKITNEMIKEFNVDSGTASNMVNNFNYIKEVKVWAFASYDERQELYKINIRSRGPIINEIASKYNGGGHPLASGARVKNPDDIDKLFAELDEECKKYQEN
;
A
#
# COMPACT_ATOMS: atom_id res chain seq x y z
N MET A 1 5.55 -15.19 -18.82
CA MET A 1 6.50 -14.74 -17.78
C MET A 1 6.37 -15.61 -16.52
N GLU A 2 5.17 -15.99 -16.11
CA GLU A 2 4.85 -16.74 -14.88
C GLU A 2 5.62 -18.08 -14.77
N ASN A 3 5.72 -18.82 -15.88
CA ASN A 3 6.52 -20.07 -15.93
C ASN A 3 8.04 -19.83 -15.75
N LYS A 4 8.56 -18.64 -16.10
CA LYS A 4 9.98 -18.32 -15.84
C LYS A 4 10.20 -18.08 -14.33
N ILE A 5 9.27 -17.37 -13.68
CA ILE A 5 9.26 -17.17 -12.22
C ILE A 5 9.20 -18.52 -11.50
N TYR A 6 8.26 -19.39 -11.89
CA TYR A 6 8.13 -20.73 -11.30
C TYR A 6 9.43 -21.55 -11.45
N LYS A 7 10.09 -21.51 -12.62
CA LYS A 7 11.35 -22.22 -12.85
C LYS A 7 12.47 -21.70 -11.94
N LEU A 8 12.58 -20.37 -11.74
CA LEU A 8 13.55 -19.79 -10.81
C LEU A 8 13.25 -20.21 -9.37
N ILE A 9 12.01 -20.08 -8.90
CA ILE A 9 11.59 -20.55 -7.58
C ILE A 9 11.95 -22.03 -7.38
N SER A 10 11.75 -22.88 -8.40
CA SER A 10 12.04 -24.31 -8.33
C SER A 10 13.54 -24.59 -8.18
N LYS A 11 14.40 -23.74 -8.74
CA LYS A 11 15.86 -23.92 -8.78
C LYS A 11 16.56 -23.58 -7.47
N TYR A 12 16.03 -22.58 -6.71
CA TYR A 12 16.71 -22.05 -5.51
C TYR A 12 16.16 -22.69 -4.24
N ASP A 13 17.04 -23.08 -3.32
CA ASP A 13 16.66 -23.66 -2.02
C ASP A 13 16.42 -22.60 -0.95
N ASN A 14 17.11 -21.47 -1.03
CA ASN A 14 16.94 -20.32 -0.15
C ASN A 14 16.24 -19.18 -0.92
N ILE A 15 15.08 -18.75 -0.47
CA ILE A 15 14.31 -17.68 -1.10
C ILE A 15 13.92 -16.65 -0.04
N VAL A 16 14.23 -15.39 -0.32
CA VAL A 16 13.86 -14.25 0.52
C VAL A 16 12.86 -13.41 -0.25
N ILE A 17 11.76 -13.04 0.40
CA ILE A 17 10.70 -12.24 -0.19
C ILE A 17 10.62 -10.93 0.58
N ALA A 18 10.86 -9.82 -0.09
CA ALA A 18 10.83 -8.47 0.44
C ALA A 18 9.72 -7.64 -0.22
N ARG A 19 9.30 -6.59 0.45
CA ARG A 19 8.31 -5.60 0.02
C ARG A 19 8.79 -4.19 0.33
N HIS A 20 7.95 -3.16 0.10
CA HIS A 20 8.35 -1.77 0.38
C HIS A 20 8.31 -1.41 1.87
N VAL A 21 9.10 -0.40 2.26
CA VAL A 21 9.05 0.26 3.57
C VAL A 21 7.71 0.97 3.76
N GLY A 22 7.17 0.97 4.99
CA GLY A 22 5.86 1.55 5.29
C GLY A 22 4.73 0.81 4.58
N PRO A 23 4.61 -0.52 4.81
CA PRO A 23 3.75 -1.39 4.02
C PRO A 23 2.27 -1.06 4.19
N ASP A 24 1.53 -1.34 3.14
CA ASP A 24 0.08 -1.40 3.09
C ASP A 24 -0.43 -2.86 3.06
N PRO A 25 -1.75 -3.06 2.98
CA PRO A 25 -2.32 -4.41 2.92
C PRO A 25 -1.88 -5.23 1.70
N ASP A 26 -1.71 -4.62 0.51
CA ASP A 26 -1.31 -5.34 -0.71
C ASP A 26 0.13 -5.85 -0.60
N ALA A 27 1.05 -5.01 -0.16
CA ALA A 27 2.45 -5.37 0.05
C ALA A 27 2.61 -6.55 1.02
N VAL A 28 1.90 -6.54 2.17
CA VAL A 28 1.98 -7.62 3.16
C VAL A 28 1.27 -8.87 2.69
N ALA A 29 0.07 -8.74 2.12
CA ALA A 29 -0.73 -9.86 1.67
C ALA A 29 -0.06 -10.62 0.53
N SER A 30 0.47 -9.92 -0.48
CA SER A 30 1.19 -10.53 -1.60
C SER A 30 2.44 -11.26 -1.13
N GLN A 31 3.20 -10.65 -0.19
CA GLN A 31 4.41 -11.23 0.37
C GLN A 31 4.13 -12.54 1.13
N ILE A 32 3.20 -12.51 2.07
CA ILE A 32 2.83 -13.67 2.89
C ILE A 32 2.20 -14.76 2.01
N ALA A 33 1.29 -14.40 1.11
CA ALA A 33 0.64 -15.35 0.22
C ALA A 33 1.64 -16.08 -0.70
N LEU A 34 2.59 -15.36 -1.28
CA LEU A 34 3.61 -15.98 -2.14
C LEU A 34 4.55 -16.88 -1.33
N ARG A 35 5.02 -16.43 -0.14
CA ARG A 35 5.81 -17.26 0.77
C ARG A 35 5.11 -18.58 1.07
N ASP A 36 3.86 -18.53 1.49
CA ASP A 36 3.11 -19.69 1.94
C ASP A 36 2.77 -20.62 0.77
N SER A 37 2.48 -20.07 -0.40
CA SER A 37 2.30 -20.86 -1.64
C SER A 37 3.57 -21.60 -2.03
N ILE A 38 4.75 -20.97 -1.91
CA ILE A 38 6.02 -21.63 -2.19
C ILE A 38 6.33 -22.69 -1.13
N LYS A 39 6.13 -22.41 0.16
CA LYS A 39 6.29 -23.38 1.26
C LYS A 39 5.38 -24.60 1.08
N LEU A 40 4.11 -24.38 0.71
CA LEU A 40 3.13 -25.43 0.46
C LEU A 40 3.52 -26.32 -0.75
N THR A 41 4.17 -25.72 -1.75
CA THR A 41 4.60 -26.41 -2.98
C THR A 41 5.92 -27.16 -2.78
N PHE A 42 6.86 -26.53 -2.07
CA PHE A 42 8.23 -26.99 -1.87
C PHE A 42 8.59 -27.02 -0.37
N PRO A 43 8.06 -27.97 0.42
CA PRO A 43 8.16 -27.94 1.88
C PRO A 43 9.59 -28.11 2.44
N LYS A 44 10.55 -28.51 1.59
CA LYS A 44 11.97 -28.68 1.98
C LYS A 44 12.81 -27.42 1.74
N LYS A 45 12.26 -26.40 1.08
CA LYS A 45 12.99 -25.16 0.81
C LYS A 45 12.88 -24.17 1.99
N ASN A 46 13.89 -23.34 2.12
CA ASN A 46 13.93 -22.25 3.11
C ASN A 46 13.33 -20.99 2.48
N ILE A 47 12.14 -20.61 2.89
CA ILE A 47 11.43 -19.46 2.33
C ILE A 47 11.14 -18.46 3.45
N TYR A 48 11.58 -17.23 3.28
CA TYR A 48 11.49 -16.18 4.29
C TYR A 48 10.77 -14.95 3.75
N ALA A 49 9.83 -14.40 4.52
CA ALA A 49 9.22 -13.10 4.29
C ALA A 49 9.81 -12.11 5.30
N VAL A 50 10.50 -11.09 4.82
CA VAL A 50 11.29 -10.18 5.65
C VAL A 50 10.76 -8.75 5.64
N GLY A 51 11.17 -7.93 6.61
CA GLY A 51 10.82 -6.52 6.73
C GLY A 51 10.26 -6.17 8.11
N ALA A 52 9.95 -4.89 8.31
CA ALA A 52 9.40 -4.39 9.56
C ALA A 52 7.99 -4.91 9.82
N SER A 53 7.76 -5.50 11.00
CA SER A 53 6.42 -5.93 11.43
C SER A 53 5.56 -4.73 11.79
N VAL A 54 4.33 -4.72 11.30
CA VAL A 54 3.32 -3.71 11.63
C VAL A 54 2.17 -4.39 12.35
N SER A 55 1.82 -3.89 13.54
CA SER A 55 0.86 -4.55 14.43
C SER A 55 -0.52 -4.78 13.81
N ARG A 56 -1.00 -3.85 12.99
CA ARG A 56 -2.29 -3.95 12.29
C ARG A 56 -2.36 -5.07 11.25
N PHE A 57 -1.19 -5.59 10.79
CA PHE A 57 -1.12 -6.65 9.79
C PHE A 57 -0.80 -8.03 10.36
N LYS A 58 -0.83 -8.21 11.68
CA LYS A 58 -0.54 -9.50 12.30
C LYS A 58 -1.47 -10.63 11.85
N SER A 59 -2.70 -10.32 11.47
CA SER A 59 -3.69 -11.28 10.96
C SER A 59 -3.34 -11.87 9.60
N TYR A 60 -2.51 -11.20 8.79
CA TYR A 60 -2.04 -11.71 7.50
C TYR A 60 -1.01 -12.84 7.64
N GLY A 61 -0.25 -12.84 8.74
CA GLY A 61 0.81 -13.78 9.03
C GLY A 61 1.98 -13.11 9.71
N HIS A 62 3.00 -13.87 10.03
CA HIS A 62 4.22 -13.37 10.65
C HIS A 62 5.35 -13.20 9.64
N LEU A 63 6.26 -12.27 9.92
CA LEU A 63 7.48 -12.07 9.16
C LEU A 63 8.65 -12.79 9.83
N ASP A 64 9.58 -13.25 9.02
CA ASP A 64 10.77 -13.96 9.46
C ASP A 64 11.88 -12.94 9.81
N LYS A 65 12.65 -13.24 10.87
CA LYS A 65 13.84 -12.47 11.24
C LYS A 65 15.06 -13.29 10.91
N ILE A 66 15.76 -12.92 9.85
CA ILE A 66 16.95 -13.63 9.38
C ILE A 66 18.04 -12.61 9.01
N ASP A 67 19.27 -13.08 9.00
CA ASP A 67 20.37 -12.42 8.29
C ASP A 67 20.51 -13.10 6.92
N ALA A 68 20.04 -12.43 5.88
CA ALA A 68 20.05 -12.98 4.53
C ALA A 68 21.48 -13.18 3.97
N SER A 69 22.49 -12.49 4.53
CA SER A 69 23.91 -12.63 4.12
C SER A 69 24.51 -13.99 4.49
N THR A 70 23.89 -14.71 5.44
CA THR A 70 24.33 -16.04 5.88
C THR A 70 23.77 -17.18 5.02
N LEU A 71 22.84 -16.88 4.12
CA LEU A 71 22.21 -17.87 3.25
C LEU A 71 23.09 -18.22 2.05
N GLU A 72 23.16 -19.49 1.72
CA GLU A 72 23.88 -19.94 0.53
C GLU A 72 23.07 -19.63 -0.73
N ASN A 73 23.62 -18.78 -1.61
CA ASN A 73 23.07 -18.41 -2.92
C ASN A 73 21.54 -18.12 -2.92
N PRO A 74 21.07 -17.14 -2.11
CA PRO A 74 19.64 -16.86 -1.99
C PRO A 74 19.08 -16.17 -3.25
N LEU A 75 17.82 -16.52 -3.60
CA LEU A 75 16.99 -15.77 -4.55
C LEU A 75 16.22 -14.68 -3.79
N LEU A 76 16.27 -13.45 -4.28
CA LEU A 76 15.38 -12.38 -3.80
C LEU A 76 14.14 -12.28 -4.69
N ILE A 77 12.97 -12.21 -4.07
CA ILE A 77 11.72 -11.83 -4.74
C ILE A 77 11.25 -10.52 -4.12
N VAL A 78 11.15 -9.47 -4.94
CA VAL A 78 10.70 -8.15 -4.53
C VAL A 78 9.26 -7.97 -4.99
N LEU A 79 8.36 -7.70 -4.05
CA LEU A 79 6.93 -7.52 -4.30
C LEU A 79 6.51 -6.10 -3.98
N ASP A 80 5.76 -5.50 -4.89
CA ASP A 80 5.10 -4.22 -4.64
C ASP A 80 6.09 -3.07 -4.36
N VAL A 81 7.18 -3.03 -5.12
CA VAL A 81 8.26 -2.05 -4.92
C VAL A 81 8.66 -1.42 -6.25
N PRO A 82 8.45 -0.09 -6.44
CA PRO A 82 8.85 0.59 -7.67
C PRO A 82 10.37 0.78 -7.80
N ASN A 83 11.08 1.05 -6.69
CA ASN A 83 12.53 1.33 -6.69
C ASN A 83 13.28 0.64 -5.54
N ILE A 84 14.59 0.48 -5.72
CA ILE A 84 15.49 -0.26 -4.82
C ILE A 84 15.51 0.35 -3.40
N TYR A 85 15.43 1.68 -3.29
CA TYR A 85 15.52 2.39 -2.00
C TYR A 85 14.33 2.11 -1.07
N ARG A 86 13.23 1.60 -1.62
CA ARG A 86 12.04 1.24 -0.85
C ARG A 86 12.01 -0.20 -0.39
N ILE A 87 12.97 -1.04 -0.75
CA ILE A 87 13.02 -2.44 -0.29
C ILE A 87 13.23 -2.48 1.23
N ASP A 88 12.39 -3.24 1.94
CA ASP A 88 12.43 -3.37 3.40
C ASP A 88 13.03 -4.71 3.83
N GLY A 89 13.88 -4.66 4.87
CA GLY A 89 14.35 -5.85 5.60
C GLY A 89 15.56 -6.57 5.03
N VAL A 90 16.13 -6.14 3.89
CA VAL A 90 17.34 -6.73 3.31
C VAL A 90 18.22 -5.69 2.59
N ASP A 91 19.51 -5.96 2.50
CA ASP A 91 20.39 -5.30 1.55
C ASP A 91 20.25 -5.97 0.17
N PHE A 92 19.77 -5.21 -0.80
CA PHE A 92 19.57 -5.66 -2.18
C PHE A 92 20.88 -6.20 -2.81
N ASN A 93 22.02 -5.63 -2.47
CA ASN A 93 23.30 -5.89 -3.13
C ASN A 93 23.88 -7.28 -2.84
N ILE A 94 23.40 -7.97 -1.82
CA ILE A 94 23.86 -9.34 -1.51
C ILE A 94 23.29 -10.40 -2.45
N PHE A 95 22.21 -10.07 -3.21
CA PHE A 95 21.52 -11.03 -4.07
C PHE A 95 22.02 -10.98 -5.51
N LYS A 96 22.43 -12.15 -6.04
CA LYS A 96 22.88 -12.32 -7.43
C LYS A 96 21.72 -12.50 -8.42
N GLU A 97 20.60 -13.00 -7.95
CA GLU A 97 19.40 -13.21 -8.75
C GLU A 97 18.19 -12.62 -8.04
N VAL A 98 17.43 -11.81 -8.78
CA VAL A 98 16.27 -11.07 -8.28
C VAL A 98 15.10 -11.26 -9.23
N ILE A 99 13.91 -11.46 -8.65
CA ILE A 99 12.61 -11.39 -9.35
C ILE A 99 11.88 -10.15 -8.83
N LYS A 100 11.37 -9.31 -9.72
CA LYS A 100 10.46 -8.21 -9.39
C LYS A 100 9.04 -8.52 -9.83
N ILE A 101 8.05 -8.32 -8.94
CA ILE A 101 6.62 -8.42 -9.23
C ILE A 101 5.96 -7.18 -8.65
N ASP A 102 5.40 -6.32 -9.49
CA ASP A 102 4.97 -4.98 -9.10
C ASP A 102 3.84 -4.47 -10.02
N HIS A 103 3.00 -3.58 -9.51
CA HIS A 103 1.95 -2.91 -10.28
C HIS A 103 2.16 -1.39 -10.38
N HIS A 104 3.16 -0.84 -9.71
CA HIS A 104 3.50 0.57 -9.76
C HIS A 104 4.09 0.99 -11.12
N PRO A 105 4.11 2.29 -11.44
CA PRO A 105 4.91 2.81 -12.55
C PRO A 105 6.35 2.32 -12.48
N TYR A 106 6.90 1.93 -13.63
CA TYR A 106 8.25 1.38 -13.71
C TYR A 106 9.29 2.45 -13.40
N GLU A 107 10.06 2.26 -12.33
CA GLU A 107 11.17 3.15 -11.96
C GLU A 107 12.51 2.44 -12.14
N ASP A 108 12.79 1.39 -11.33
CA ASP A 108 14.08 0.71 -11.35
C ASP A 108 13.98 -0.70 -11.93
N LYS A 109 15.00 -1.05 -12.73
CA LYS A 109 15.26 -2.44 -13.11
C LYS A 109 15.98 -3.15 -11.95
N MET A 110 15.37 -4.20 -11.41
CA MET A 110 15.91 -4.94 -10.27
C MET A 110 16.43 -6.33 -10.63
N GLY A 111 15.87 -6.97 -11.64
CA GLY A 111 16.23 -8.34 -12.00
C GLY A 111 16.17 -8.64 -13.49
N LYS A 112 16.52 -9.89 -13.84
CA LYS A 112 16.37 -10.40 -15.21
C LYS A 112 14.94 -10.88 -15.51
N VAL A 113 14.17 -11.18 -14.47
CA VAL A 113 12.79 -11.63 -14.55
C VAL A 113 11.92 -10.68 -13.75
N GLU A 114 11.10 -9.92 -14.46
CA GLU A 114 10.21 -8.92 -13.88
C GLU A 114 8.81 -9.04 -14.48
N ILE A 115 7.80 -8.90 -13.64
CA ILE A 115 6.43 -8.61 -14.04
C ILE A 115 6.08 -7.25 -13.42
N VAL A 116 5.99 -6.22 -14.24
CA VAL A 116 5.48 -4.90 -13.84
C VAL A 116 4.27 -4.64 -14.72
N ASP A 117 3.08 -4.59 -14.11
CA ASP A 117 1.81 -4.49 -14.81
C ASP A 117 0.95 -3.37 -14.20
N THR A 118 1.13 -2.16 -14.71
CA THR A 118 0.43 -0.94 -14.24
C THR A 118 -1.07 -0.91 -14.58
N LYS A 119 -1.57 -1.91 -15.31
CA LYS A 119 -2.98 -2.01 -15.69
C LYS A 119 -3.82 -2.81 -14.70
N VAL A 120 -3.18 -3.46 -13.72
CA VAL A 120 -3.87 -4.16 -12.64
C VAL A 120 -3.90 -3.30 -11.38
N ALA A 121 -4.88 -3.56 -10.53
CA ALA A 121 -5.10 -2.75 -9.33
C ALA A 121 -4.17 -3.11 -8.16
N SER A 122 -3.50 -4.28 -8.19
CA SER A 122 -2.69 -4.74 -7.04
C SER A 122 -1.63 -5.77 -7.44
N THR A 123 -0.56 -5.84 -6.68
CA THR A 123 0.44 -6.92 -6.76
C THR A 123 -0.15 -8.27 -6.37
N CYS A 124 -1.14 -8.32 -5.46
CA CYS A 124 -1.88 -9.53 -5.13
C CYS A 124 -2.59 -10.16 -6.34
N GLU A 125 -3.16 -9.36 -7.24
CA GLU A 125 -3.73 -9.86 -8.50
C GLU A 125 -2.67 -10.54 -9.37
N ILE A 126 -1.48 -9.97 -9.47
CA ILE A 126 -0.38 -10.54 -10.24
C ILE A 126 0.09 -11.87 -9.60
N VAL A 127 0.23 -11.91 -8.27
CA VAL A 127 0.62 -13.13 -7.55
C VAL A 127 -0.44 -14.22 -7.71
N ALA A 128 -1.74 -13.89 -7.59
CA ALA A 128 -2.83 -14.85 -7.84
C ALA A 128 -2.74 -15.44 -9.25
N ARG A 129 -2.50 -14.59 -10.25
CA ARG A 129 -2.32 -15.02 -11.67
C ARG A 129 -1.12 -15.95 -11.82
N ILE A 130 0.01 -15.69 -11.14
CA ILE A 130 1.19 -16.55 -11.15
C ILE A 130 0.85 -17.92 -10.56
N VAL A 131 0.17 -17.96 -9.42
CA VAL A 131 -0.22 -19.23 -8.78
C VAL A 131 -1.18 -20.02 -9.67
N PHE A 132 -2.20 -19.38 -10.26
CA PHE A 132 -3.16 -20.04 -11.15
C PHE A 132 -2.54 -20.60 -12.45
N LYS A 133 -1.49 -19.96 -12.97
CA LYS A 133 -0.86 -20.34 -14.23
C LYS A 133 0.35 -21.25 -14.06
N THR A 134 0.73 -21.61 -12.83
CA THR A 134 1.89 -22.43 -12.54
C THR A 134 1.50 -23.66 -11.71
N LYS A 135 2.49 -24.40 -11.20
CA LYS A 135 2.27 -25.53 -10.28
C LYS A 135 2.37 -25.12 -8.80
N LEU A 136 2.43 -23.82 -8.51
CA LEU A 136 2.34 -23.31 -7.14
C LEU A 136 0.98 -23.65 -6.55
N LYS A 137 0.98 -24.13 -5.30
CA LYS A 137 -0.23 -24.53 -4.59
C LYS A 137 -0.84 -23.34 -3.87
N MET A 138 -2.14 -23.38 -3.73
CA MET A 138 -2.92 -22.39 -2.96
C MET A 138 -3.88 -23.13 -2.04
N ASP A 139 -4.02 -22.62 -0.83
CA ASP A 139 -5.06 -23.00 0.13
C ASP A 139 -5.97 -21.81 0.45
N LYS A 140 -6.92 -22.01 1.36
CA LYS A 140 -7.87 -21.00 1.78
C LYS A 140 -7.18 -19.76 2.39
N SER A 141 -6.11 -19.94 3.17
CA SER A 141 -5.38 -18.84 3.81
C SER A 141 -4.67 -17.97 2.79
N ILE A 142 -3.96 -18.60 1.84
CA ILE A 142 -3.27 -17.92 0.75
C ILE A 142 -4.27 -17.13 -0.12
N ALA A 143 -5.39 -17.78 -0.49
CA ALA A 143 -6.44 -17.14 -1.27
C ALA A 143 -7.08 -15.94 -0.53
N SER A 144 -7.28 -16.07 0.79
CA SER A 144 -7.80 -15.00 1.64
C SER A 144 -6.87 -13.78 1.65
N ASN A 145 -5.57 -13.98 1.84
CA ASN A 145 -4.60 -12.88 1.81
C ASN A 145 -4.57 -12.19 0.45
N LEU A 146 -4.53 -12.95 -0.65
CA LEU A 146 -4.55 -12.36 -2.00
C LEU A 146 -5.82 -11.55 -2.25
N PHE A 147 -6.98 -12.05 -1.83
CA PHE A 147 -8.25 -11.31 -1.95
C PHE A 147 -8.23 -10.03 -1.11
N LEU A 148 -7.71 -10.08 0.13
CA LEU A 148 -7.59 -8.90 1.00
C LEU A 148 -6.75 -7.78 0.35
N GLY A 149 -5.57 -8.11 -0.20
CA GLY A 149 -4.74 -7.14 -0.89
C GLY A 149 -5.44 -6.57 -2.13
N MET A 150 -6.08 -7.41 -2.93
CA MET A 150 -6.87 -6.94 -4.09
C MET A 150 -7.97 -5.96 -3.69
N VAL A 151 -8.73 -6.24 -2.63
CA VAL A 151 -9.80 -5.35 -2.12
C VAL A 151 -9.24 -4.03 -1.62
N ALA A 152 -8.13 -4.10 -0.86
CA ALA A 152 -7.54 -2.92 -0.24
C ALA A 152 -7.01 -1.95 -1.29
N ASP A 153 -6.23 -2.44 -2.25
CA ASP A 153 -5.51 -1.61 -3.20
C ASP A 153 -6.35 -1.16 -4.40
N SER A 154 -7.43 -1.87 -4.69
CA SER A 154 -8.44 -1.45 -5.68
C SER A 154 -9.49 -0.48 -5.14
N ASP A 155 -9.37 -0.03 -3.88
CA ASP A 155 -10.45 0.66 -3.15
C ASP A 155 -11.79 -0.08 -3.29
N ARG A 156 -11.82 -1.36 -2.93
CA ARG A 156 -13.03 -2.19 -3.06
C ARG A 156 -13.52 -2.37 -4.50
N PHE A 157 -12.58 -2.46 -5.44
CA PHE A 157 -12.83 -2.57 -6.88
C PHE A 157 -13.43 -1.28 -7.52
N LEU A 158 -13.15 -0.12 -6.92
CA LEU A 158 -13.65 1.18 -7.42
C LEU A 158 -12.63 1.93 -8.29
N LEU A 159 -11.34 1.54 -8.25
CA LEU A 159 -10.33 2.21 -9.07
C LEU A 159 -10.47 1.86 -10.57
N PRO A 160 -10.09 2.79 -11.47
CA PRO A 160 -10.14 2.57 -12.92
C PRO A 160 -9.30 1.40 -13.43
N THR A 161 -8.29 0.97 -12.66
CA THR A 161 -7.48 -0.22 -12.94
C THR A 161 -8.21 -1.53 -12.71
N THR A 162 -9.40 -1.49 -12.05
CA THR A 162 -10.25 -2.67 -11.88
C THR A 162 -10.83 -3.10 -13.22
N SER A 163 -10.56 -4.32 -13.61
CA SER A 163 -10.90 -4.87 -14.92
C SER A 163 -11.74 -6.15 -14.81
N LYS A 164 -12.19 -6.66 -15.96
CA LYS A 164 -12.80 -7.99 -16.04
C LYS A 164 -11.88 -9.06 -15.43
N ASN A 165 -10.58 -8.99 -15.71
CA ASN A 165 -9.61 -9.96 -15.19
C ASN A 165 -9.49 -9.89 -13.67
N THR A 166 -9.60 -8.69 -13.08
CA THR A 166 -9.63 -8.49 -11.62
C THR A 166 -10.83 -9.22 -11.01
N PHE A 167 -12.03 -9.04 -11.59
CA PHE A 167 -13.22 -9.75 -11.11
C PHE A 167 -13.18 -11.26 -11.35
N ASP A 168 -12.64 -11.72 -12.47
CA ASP A 168 -12.44 -13.16 -12.74
C ASP A 168 -11.49 -13.77 -11.71
N THR A 169 -10.39 -13.08 -11.37
CA THR A 169 -9.44 -13.51 -10.35
C THR A 169 -10.09 -13.55 -8.97
N ALA A 170 -10.78 -12.48 -8.57
CA ALA A 170 -11.51 -12.42 -7.30
C ALA A 170 -12.57 -13.51 -7.19
N SER A 171 -13.38 -13.71 -8.24
CA SER A 171 -14.39 -14.76 -8.31
C SER A 171 -13.78 -16.15 -8.11
N LYS A 172 -12.64 -16.42 -8.75
CA LYS A 172 -11.94 -17.70 -8.60
C LYS A 172 -11.42 -17.92 -7.18
N LEU A 173 -10.83 -16.89 -6.55
CA LEU A 173 -10.39 -16.96 -5.14
C LEU A 173 -11.58 -17.26 -4.21
N VAL A 174 -12.72 -16.62 -4.42
CA VAL A 174 -13.94 -16.83 -3.61
C VAL A 174 -14.50 -18.23 -3.78
N ASN A 175 -14.71 -18.67 -5.02
CA ASN A 175 -15.45 -19.88 -5.32
C ASN A 175 -14.62 -21.14 -5.09
N ASP A 176 -13.35 -21.18 -5.57
CA ASP A 176 -12.52 -22.38 -5.53
C ASP A 176 -12.00 -22.64 -4.10
N TYR A 177 -11.73 -21.57 -3.31
CA TYR A 177 -11.15 -21.69 -1.97
C TYR A 177 -12.14 -21.40 -0.85
N LYS A 178 -13.38 -21.05 -1.16
CA LYS A 178 -14.47 -20.81 -0.19
C LYS A 178 -14.04 -19.87 0.94
N ILE A 179 -13.44 -18.74 0.57
CA ILE A 179 -13.00 -17.73 1.53
C ILE A 179 -14.19 -17.09 2.23
N ASP A 180 -14.00 -16.65 3.48
CA ASP A 180 -15.04 -15.99 4.26
C ASP A 180 -14.97 -14.48 4.04
N LEU A 181 -15.72 -13.97 3.07
CA LEU A 181 -15.75 -12.56 2.70
C LEU A 181 -16.09 -11.65 3.89
N LYS A 182 -17.07 -12.02 4.73
CA LYS A 182 -17.47 -11.20 5.87
C LYS A 182 -16.29 -11.00 6.83
N ASN A 183 -15.60 -12.09 7.16
CA ASN A 183 -14.44 -12.01 8.07
C ASN A 183 -13.29 -11.23 7.45
N LEU A 184 -13.07 -11.35 6.14
CA LEU A 184 -12.02 -10.59 5.44
C LEU A 184 -12.31 -9.09 5.43
N TYR A 185 -13.56 -8.69 5.12
CA TYR A 185 -13.95 -7.28 5.19
C TYR A 185 -13.88 -6.72 6.61
N ASN A 186 -14.25 -7.51 7.63
CA ASN A 186 -14.04 -7.12 9.03
C ASN A 186 -12.55 -6.86 9.32
N THR A 187 -11.67 -7.76 8.87
CA THR A 187 -10.22 -7.59 9.04
C THR A 187 -9.69 -6.28 8.45
N LEU A 188 -10.23 -5.84 7.31
CA LEU A 188 -9.83 -4.59 6.65
C LEU A 188 -10.43 -3.35 7.29
N TYR A 189 -11.69 -3.42 7.75
CA TYR A 189 -12.48 -2.22 8.02
C TYR A 189 -12.96 -2.07 9.46
N GLU A 190 -12.89 -3.11 10.31
CA GLU A 190 -13.16 -2.95 11.74
C GLU A 190 -12.15 -2.01 12.38
N ARG A 191 -12.66 -1.06 13.13
CA ARG A 191 -11.87 -0.04 13.81
C ARG A 191 -12.41 0.19 15.23
N PRO A 192 -11.54 0.56 16.18
CA PRO A 192 -11.96 0.97 17.51
C PRO A 192 -12.90 2.19 17.46
N ILE A 193 -13.85 2.26 18.39
CA ILE A 193 -14.82 3.37 18.46
C ILE A 193 -14.17 4.75 18.60
N ASN A 194 -13.01 4.84 19.23
CA ASN A 194 -12.25 6.09 19.35
C ASN A 194 -11.79 6.63 18.00
N GLU A 195 -11.45 5.75 17.04
CA GLU A 195 -11.12 6.17 15.68
C GLU A 195 -12.35 6.75 14.95
N PHE A 196 -13.53 6.16 15.11
CA PHE A 196 -14.79 6.71 14.56
C PHE A 196 -15.13 8.07 15.19
N LYS A 197 -14.95 8.20 16.51
CA LYS A 197 -15.14 9.49 17.20
C LYS A 197 -14.18 10.54 16.68
N PHE A 198 -12.91 10.17 16.49
CA PHE A 198 -11.91 11.07 15.92
C PHE A 198 -12.23 11.47 14.48
N GLN A 199 -12.63 10.54 13.63
CA GLN A 199 -13.08 10.82 12.26
C GLN A 199 -14.28 11.80 12.25
N ALA A 200 -15.26 11.58 13.13
CA ALA A 200 -16.40 12.50 13.26
C ALA A 200 -15.95 13.91 13.71
N TYR A 201 -15.04 13.97 14.67
CA TYR A 201 -14.45 15.25 15.11
C TYR A 201 -13.74 15.97 13.95
N LEU A 202 -12.93 15.27 13.17
CA LEU A 202 -12.26 15.84 12.00
C LEU A 202 -13.29 16.37 10.98
N ALA A 203 -14.35 15.62 10.71
CA ALA A 203 -15.42 16.04 9.80
C ALA A 203 -16.15 17.30 10.26
N LEU A 204 -16.40 17.42 11.56
CA LEU A 204 -17.09 18.57 12.15
C LEU A 204 -16.20 19.84 12.21
N ASN A 205 -14.88 19.67 12.26
CA ASN A 205 -13.93 20.77 12.47
C ASN A 205 -13.06 21.09 11.25
N MET A 206 -13.22 20.34 10.15
CA MET A 206 -12.50 20.67 8.91
C MET A 206 -13.07 21.94 8.28
N THR A 207 -12.19 22.76 7.75
CA THR A 207 -12.58 23.93 6.96
C THR A 207 -12.81 23.48 5.51
N ILE A 208 -13.92 23.90 4.90
CA ILE A 208 -14.21 23.68 3.48
C ILE A 208 -14.36 25.07 2.83
N THR A 209 -13.58 25.33 1.79
CA THR A 209 -13.63 26.59 1.04
C THR A 209 -14.73 26.57 -0.01
N GLU A 210 -15.10 27.73 -0.52
CA GLU A 210 -16.06 27.87 -1.63
C GLU A 210 -15.57 27.22 -2.94
N ASN A 211 -14.25 27.05 -3.11
CA ASN A 211 -13.66 26.42 -4.28
C ASN A 211 -13.66 24.87 -4.20
N GLY A 212 -14.03 24.29 -3.04
CA GLY A 212 -14.05 22.84 -2.81
C GLY A 212 -12.73 22.26 -2.29
N PHE A 213 -11.89 23.09 -1.65
CA PHE A 213 -10.75 22.61 -0.89
C PHE A 213 -11.14 22.41 0.58
N ALA A 214 -10.81 21.23 1.14
CA ALA A 214 -11.05 20.93 2.54
C ALA A 214 -9.73 20.69 3.28
N TYR A 215 -9.60 21.18 4.51
CA TYR A 215 -8.39 20.96 5.29
C TYR A 215 -8.61 20.95 6.79
N ILE A 216 -7.69 20.28 7.49
CA ILE A 216 -7.58 20.34 8.94
C ILE A 216 -6.12 20.24 9.38
N LYS A 217 -5.74 21.01 10.42
CA LYS A 217 -4.47 20.89 11.13
C LYS A 217 -4.71 20.02 12.36
N ILE A 218 -4.16 18.80 12.37
CA ILE A 218 -4.30 17.84 13.47
C ILE A 218 -3.20 18.09 14.47
N THR A 219 -3.55 18.42 15.71
CA THR A 219 -2.61 18.67 16.80
C THR A 219 -2.37 17.39 17.62
N ASN A 220 -1.27 17.37 18.37
CA ASN A 220 -0.97 16.25 19.27
C ASN A 220 -1.97 16.15 20.42
N GLU A 221 -2.57 17.27 20.84
CA GLU A 221 -3.64 17.31 21.85
C GLU A 221 -4.88 16.56 21.34
N MET A 222 -5.30 16.80 20.08
CA MET A 222 -6.41 16.07 19.45
C MET A 222 -6.13 14.57 19.40
N ILE A 223 -4.92 14.17 18.99
CA ILE A 223 -4.51 12.77 18.93
C ILE A 223 -4.60 12.11 20.32
N LYS A 224 -4.11 12.79 21.35
CA LYS A 224 -4.14 12.32 22.75
C LYS A 224 -5.57 12.25 23.30
N GLU A 225 -6.39 13.28 23.05
CA GLU A 225 -7.78 13.33 23.53
C GLU A 225 -8.62 12.15 23.04
N PHE A 226 -8.45 11.78 21.74
CA PHE A 226 -9.17 10.66 21.17
C PHE A 226 -8.46 9.32 21.35
N ASN A 227 -7.28 9.29 21.98
CA ASN A 227 -6.47 8.09 22.16
C ASN A 227 -6.25 7.32 20.85
N VAL A 228 -5.85 8.03 19.80
CA VAL A 228 -5.44 7.46 18.50
C VAL A 228 -3.93 7.62 18.33
N ASP A 229 -3.31 6.79 17.50
CA ASP A 229 -1.91 6.99 17.15
C ASP A 229 -1.75 7.96 15.96
N SER A 230 -0.57 8.57 15.83
CA SER A 230 -0.28 9.55 14.80
C SER A 230 -0.37 9.00 13.37
N GLY A 231 -0.06 7.70 13.19
CA GLY A 231 -0.18 7.02 11.90
C GLY A 231 -1.64 6.85 11.50
N THR A 232 -2.48 6.43 12.43
CA THR A 232 -3.94 6.33 12.24
C THR A 232 -4.53 7.71 11.93
N ALA A 233 -4.18 8.75 12.69
CA ALA A 233 -4.66 10.10 12.45
C ALA A 233 -4.28 10.61 11.04
N SER A 234 -3.04 10.38 10.63
CA SER A 234 -2.52 10.76 9.32
C SER A 234 -3.23 10.02 8.17
N ASN A 235 -3.52 8.73 8.37
CA ASN A 235 -4.18 7.89 7.36
C ASN A 235 -5.69 8.16 7.24
N MET A 236 -6.31 8.85 8.20
CA MET A 236 -7.74 9.20 8.13
C MET A 236 -8.10 10.08 6.93
N VAL A 237 -7.14 10.74 6.31
CA VAL A 237 -7.34 11.46 5.05
C VAL A 237 -8.05 10.59 3.99
N ASN A 238 -7.81 9.29 3.98
CA ASN A 238 -8.41 8.36 3.02
C ASN A 238 -9.92 8.09 3.26
N ASN A 239 -10.46 8.49 4.41
CA ASN A 239 -11.87 8.27 4.76
C ASN A 239 -12.79 9.38 4.25
N PHE A 240 -12.26 10.42 3.62
CA PHE A 240 -12.98 11.62 3.18
C PHE A 240 -13.18 11.66 1.65
N ASN A 241 -13.00 10.54 0.97
CA ASN A 241 -13.05 10.42 -0.50
C ASN A 241 -14.41 10.76 -1.11
N TYR A 242 -15.51 10.74 -0.34
CA TYR A 242 -16.87 10.79 -0.88
C TYR A 242 -17.66 12.01 -0.43
N ILE A 243 -16.99 13.10 -0.03
CA ILE A 243 -17.66 14.35 0.28
C ILE A 243 -17.95 15.09 -1.03
N LYS A 244 -19.24 15.28 -1.34
CA LYS A 244 -19.71 15.80 -2.63
C LYS A 244 -19.13 17.18 -2.96
N GLU A 245 -19.02 18.04 -1.98
CA GLU A 245 -18.58 19.44 -2.12
C GLU A 245 -17.07 19.59 -2.20
N VAL A 246 -16.29 18.51 -1.94
CA VAL A 246 -14.83 18.55 -1.81
C VAL A 246 -14.16 17.96 -3.05
N LYS A 247 -13.29 18.74 -3.68
CA LYS A 247 -12.44 18.32 -4.81
C LYS A 247 -11.05 17.89 -4.35
N VAL A 248 -10.45 18.66 -3.42
CA VAL A 248 -9.13 18.39 -2.81
C VAL A 248 -9.25 18.47 -1.30
N TRP A 249 -8.58 17.58 -0.58
CA TRP A 249 -8.52 17.67 0.88
C TRP A 249 -7.12 17.36 1.41
N ALA A 250 -6.74 18.06 2.48
CA ALA A 250 -5.42 17.95 3.07
C ALA A 250 -5.46 17.90 4.61
N PHE A 251 -4.72 16.94 5.18
CA PHE A 251 -4.54 16.81 6.62
C PHE A 251 -3.09 17.08 6.96
N ALA A 252 -2.85 18.13 7.76
CA ALA A 252 -1.53 18.46 8.26
C ALA A 252 -1.39 18.01 9.71
N SER A 253 -0.33 17.24 10.03
CA SER A 253 -0.03 16.77 11.37
C SER A 253 1.45 16.95 11.70
N TYR A 254 1.77 17.27 12.96
CA TYR A 254 3.16 17.40 13.41
C TYR A 254 3.73 16.04 13.77
N ASP A 255 4.90 15.73 13.22
CA ASP A 255 5.69 14.54 13.57
C ASP A 255 6.82 14.93 14.54
N GLU A 256 6.65 14.60 15.82
CA GLU A 256 7.62 14.91 16.87
C GLU A 256 8.99 14.23 16.64
N ARG A 257 9.04 13.06 15.98
CA ARG A 257 10.29 12.33 15.76
C ARG A 257 11.14 12.97 14.67
N GLN A 258 10.50 13.59 13.69
CA GLN A 258 11.17 14.24 12.56
C GLN A 258 11.20 15.77 12.68
N GLU A 259 10.55 16.32 13.71
CA GLU A 259 10.44 17.75 13.97
C GLU A 259 9.94 18.54 12.75
N LEU A 260 8.91 18.01 12.08
CA LEU A 260 8.31 18.61 10.90
C LEU A 260 6.81 18.29 10.79
N TYR A 261 6.12 19.06 9.96
CA TYR A 261 4.73 18.79 9.61
C TYR A 261 4.67 17.88 8.39
N LYS A 262 3.87 16.82 8.49
CA LYS A 262 3.47 15.94 7.38
C LYS A 262 2.10 16.36 6.90
N ILE A 263 1.97 16.62 5.62
CA ILE A 263 0.71 16.97 4.98
C ILE A 263 0.35 15.84 4.00
N ASN A 264 -0.77 15.16 4.25
CA ASN A 264 -1.34 14.19 3.32
C ASN A 264 -2.42 14.87 2.50
N ILE A 265 -2.33 14.76 1.18
CA ILE A 265 -3.19 15.44 0.23
C ILE A 265 -3.87 14.42 -0.66
N ARG A 266 -5.16 14.58 -0.90
CA ARG A 266 -5.96 13.76 -1.81
C ARG A 266 -6.77 14.65 -2.73
N SER A 267 -7.09 14.13 -3.91
CA SER A 267 -7.86 14.84 -4.92
C SER A 267 -8.80 13.92 -5.67
N ARG A 268 -9.91 14.46 -6.16
CA ARG A 268 -10.85 13.82 -7.08
C ARG A 268 -10.87 14.46 -8.47
N GLY A 269 -9.83 15.21 -8.81
CA GLY A 269 -9.73 15.84 -10.13
C GLY A 269 -8.51 16.74 -10.27
N PRO A 270 -8.36 17.81 -9.47
CA PRO A 270 -7.20 18.68 -9.54
C PRO A 270 -5.87 17.92 -9.38
N ILE A 271 -4.85 18.31 -10.14
CA ILE A 271 -3.51 17.70 -10.08
C ILE A 271 -2.74 18.32 -8.91
N ILE A 272 -2.38 17.52 -7.91
CA ILE A 272 -1.81 17.99 -6.64
C ILE A 272 -0.33 17.66 -6.43
N ASN A 273 0.24 16.71 -7.17
CA ASN A 273 1.62 16.28 -6.96
C ASN A 273 2.66 17.37 -7.31
N GLU A 274 2.38 18.21 -8.31
CA GLU A 274 3.26 19.32 -8.69
C GLU A 274 3.33 20.38 -7.56
N ILE A 275 2.19 20.65 -6.91
CA ILE A 275 2.14 21.54 -5.76
C ILE A 275 2.88 20.91 -4.58
N ALA A 276 2.61 19.64 -4.26
CA ALA A 276 3.29 18.93 -3.18
C ALA A 276 4.82 18.93 -3.34
N SER A 277 5.32 18.83 -4.57
CA SER A 277 6.76 18.81 -4.89
C SER A 277 7.48 20.12 -4.49
N LYS A 278 6.80 21.25 -4.50
CA LYS A 278 7.36 22.54 -4.05
C LYS A 278 7.61 22.57 -2.53
N TYR A 279 6.97 21.67 -1.78
CA TYR A 279 7.01 21.60 -0.31
C TYR A 279 7.67 20.30 0.19
N ASN A 280 8.79 19.92 -0.42
CA ASN A 280 9.56 18.70 -0.10
C ASN A 280 8.70 17.42 -0.11
N GLY A 281 7.82 17.34 -1.08
CA GLY A 281 6.87 16.26 -1.23
C GLY A 281 6.83 15.66 -2.62
N GLY A 282 5.70 15.04 -2.94
CA GLY A 282 5.43 14.39 -4.22
C GLY A 282 4.40 13.30 -4.07
N GLY A 283 4.29 12.46 -5.09
CA GLY A 283 3.34 11.35 -5.15
C GLY A 283 2.61 11.29 -6.48
N HIS A 284 1.45 10.65 -6.46
CA HIS A 284 0.58 10.55 -7.64
C HIS A 284 -0.20 11.86 -7.88
N PRO A 285 -0.69 12.10 -9.11
CA PRO A 285 -1.49 13.28 -9.43
C PRO A 285 -2.66 13.53 -8.48
N LEU A 286 -3.31 12.47 -7.95
CA LEU A 286 -4.49 12.56 -7.09
C LEU A 286 -4.23 12.14 -5.63
N ALA A 287 -3.02 11.69 -5.28
CA ALA A 287 -2.65 11.25 -3.93
C ALA A 287 -1.18 11.59 -3.65
N SER A 288 -0.95 12.65 -2.91
CA SER A 288 0.39 13.19 -2.65
C SER A 288 0.60 13.49 -1.17
N GLY A 289 1.85 13.73 -0.81
CA GLY A 289 2.22 14.21 0.51
C GLY A 289 3.27 15.31 0.42
N ALA A 290 3.33 16.17 1.43
CA ALA A 290 4.33 17.21 1.58
C ALA A 290 4.94 17.20 2.99
N ARG A 291 6.10 17.83 3.15
CA ARG A 291 6.79 17.96 4.44
C ARG A 291 7.34 19.37 4.58
N VAL A 292 6.96 20.04 5.65
CA VAL A 292 7.43 21.41 5.93
C VAL A 292 7.88 21.54 7.38
N LYS A 293 8.90 22.37 7.62
CA LYS A 293 9.36 22.68 8.99
C LYS A 293 8.65 23.90 9.56
N ASN A 294 8.37 24.90 8.72
CA ASN A 294 7.70 26.11 9.15
C ASN A 294 6.18 25.95 9.04
N PRO A 295 5.40 26.20 10.12
CA PRO A 295 3.94 26.19 10.08
C PRO A 295 3.33 27.10 9.01
N ASP A 296 3.95 28.25 8.72
CA ASP A 296 3.47 29.23 7.71
C ASP A 296 3.47 28.63 6.30
N ASP A 297 4.32 27.64 6.03
CA ASP A 297 4.36 26.96 4.73
C ASP A 297 3.16 26.03 4.53
N ILE A 298 2.50 25.58 5.62
CA ILE A 298 1.23 24.86 5.53
C ILE A 298 0.14 25.76 4.93
N ASP A 299 0.05 26.99 5.40
CA ASP A 299 -0.97 27.94 4.93
C ASP A 299 -0.73 28.35 3.48
N LYS A 300 0.53 28.50 3.06
CA LYS A 300 0.90 28.73 1.67
C LYS A 300 0.51 27.54 0.76
N LEU A 301 0.85 26.33 1.21
CA LEU A 301 0.47 25.10 0.49
C LEU A 301 -1.06 25.00 0.36
N PHE A 302 -1.80 25.28 1.44
CA PHE A 302 -3.27 25.25 1.42
C PHE A 302 -3.86 26.27 0.47
N ALA A 303 -3.30 27.49 0.42
CA ALA A 303 -3.71 28.52 -0.52
C ALA A 303 -3.48 28.11 -1.98
N GLU A 304 -2.33 27.45 -2.29
CA GLU A 304 -2.08 26.95 -3.64
C GLU A 304 -3.03 25.81 -4.04
N LEU A 305 -3.38 24.92 -3.09
CA LEU A 305 -4.36 23.85 -3.33
C LEU A 305 -5.77 24.40 -3.54
N ASP A 306 -6.16 25.44 -2.80
CA ASP A 306 -7.45 26.10 -2.99
C ASP A 306 -7.55 26.81 -4.34
N GLU A 307 -6.48 27.50 -4.75
CA GLU A 307 -6.43 28.13 -6.07
C GLU A 307 -6.46 27.09 -7.22
N GLU A 308 -5.89 25.89 -7.00
CA GLU A 308 -5.97 24.79 -7.96
C GLU A 308 -7.41 24.24 -8.04
N CYS A 309 -8.13 24.14 -6.92
CA CYS A 309 -9.56 23.80 -6.92
C CYS A 309 -10.41 24.81 -7.68
N LYS A 310 -10.08 26.10 -7.57
CA LYS A 310 -10.76 27.19 -8.28
C LYS A 310 -10.55 27.12 -9.81
N LYS A 311 -9.33 26.77 -10.24
CA LYS A 311 -9.00 26.62 -11.66
C LYS A 311 -9.61 25.37 -12.28
N TYR A 312 -9.85 24.33 -11.49
CA TYR A 312 -10.39 23.09 -11.96
C TYR A 312 -11.84 23.22 -12.35
N GLN A 313 -12.13 23.04 -13.66
CA GLN A 313 -13.48 22.92 -14.20
C GLN A 313 -13.75 21.43 -14.41
N GLU A 314 -14.80 20.93 -13.82
CA GLU A 314 -15.29 19.58 -14.12
C GLU A 314 -15.79 19.58 -15.56
N ASN A 315 -15.15 18.75 -16.42
CA ASN A 315 -15.61 18.50 -17.78
C ASN A 315 -16.81 17.55 -17.80
#